data_447cd7645b2dd2b7d857dd879130a07c
#
_entry.id   447cd7645b2dd2b7d857dd879130a07c
#
_cell.length_a   1.000
_cell.length_b   1.000
_cell.length_c   1.000
_cell.angle_alpha   90.00
_cell.angle_beta   90.00
_cell.angle_gamma   90.00
#
_symmetry.space_group_name_H-M   'P 1'
#
loop_
_entity.id
_entity.type
_entity.pdbx_description
1 polymer ?
#
loop_
_entity_poly.entity_id
_entity_poly.type
_entity_poly.pdbx_seq_one_letter_code
_entity_poly.pdbx_strand_id
1 'polypeptide(L)'
;MSELLYNKSKAVEELNKVEGFYPLELARVISNEGQEEQRYLDVKYRKLWFRLVNPTGKIISRIVHFTENMAVVEARIYLDKCDQEDNYIANSFSQKFRTADIQFGDKFLEMAETAAIGRALADAGYGLQFADVGEGNDPMQVDAGIPVNQGTQMQTAMPAQTPA
;
A
#
# COMPACT_ATOMS: atom_id res chain seq x y z
N MET A 1 1.84 -6.55 24.21
CA MET A 1 2.41 -5.79 23.07
C MET A 1 3.08 -6.77 22.13
N SER A 2 2.59 -6.86 20.89
CA SER A 2 3.28 -7.65 19.87
C SER A 2 4.61 -6.99 19.58
N GLU A 3 5.71 -7.70 19.79
CA GLU A 3 7.04 -7.19 19.52
C GLU A 3 7.27 -7.14 18.02
N LEU A 4 7.61 -5.97 17.50
CA LEU A 4 7.82 -5.75 16.07
C LEU A 4 8.91 -6.66 15.51
N LEU A 5 8.75 -7.13 14.27
CA LEU A 5 9.74 -7.99 13.59
C LEU A 5 11.15 -7.37 13.56
N TYR A 6 11.25 -6.05 13.47
CA TYR A 6 12.52 -5.33 13.57
C TYR A 6 13.28 -5.62 14.88
N ASN A 7 12.56 -5.78 15.99
CA ASN A 7 13.15 -6.05 17.28
C ASN A 7 13.49 -7.56 17.45
N LYS A 8 12.84 -8.41 16.66
CA LYS A 8 12.99 -9.87 16.73
C LYS A 8 14.07 -10.45 15.81
N SER A 9 14.36 -9.74 14.71
CA SER A 9 15.24 -10.25 13.67
C SER A 9 16.18 -9.17 13.14
N LYS A 10 17.46 -9.33 13.41
CA LYS A 10 18.49 -8.47 12.84
C LYS A 10 18.50 -8.50 11.30
N ALA A 11 18.16 -9.65 10.70
CA ALA A 11 18.05 -9.74 9.24
C ALA A 11 16.95 -8.85 8.68
N VAL A 12 15.83 -8.68 9.39
CA VAL A 12 14.75 -7.77 9.00
C VAL A 12 15.18 -6.31 9.21
N GLU A 13 15.87 -6.01 10.29
CA GLU A 13 16.42 -4.67 10.55
C GLU A 13 17.41 -4.23 9.47
N GLU A 14 18.26 -5.16 8.99
CA GLU A 14 19.28 -4.90 7.99
C GLU A 14 18.77 -4.97 6.53
N LEU A 15 17.53 -5.46 6.30
CA LEU A 15 16.97 -5.58 4.96
C LEU A 15 16.83 -4.21 4.29
N ASN A 16 17.53 -4.02 3.17
CA ASN A 16 17.53 -2.77 2.40
C ASN A 16 17.86 -1.53 3.26
N LYS A 17 18.69 -1.68 4.28
CA LYS A 17 19.07 -0.62 5.19
C LYS A 17 19.76 0.53 4.46
N VAL A 18 19.33 1.74 4.77
CA VAL A 18 19.93 2.98 4.29
C VAL A 18 20.30 3.84 5.49
N GLU A 19 21.57 4.28 5.53
CA GLU A 19 22.02 5.16 6.59
C GLU A 19 21.23 6.48 6.58
N GLY A 20 20.72 6.86 7.74
CA GLY A 20 19.91 8.07 7.89
C GLY A 20 18.45 7.94 7.47
N PHE A 21 18.01 6.74 7.06
CA PHE A 21 16.59 6.46 6.77
C PHE A 21 16.06 5.35 7.69
N TYR A 22 15.05 5.67 8.49
CA TYR A 22 14.51 4.79 9.51
C TYR A 22 13.00 4.55 9.26
N PRO A 23 12.64 3.51 8.49
CA PRO A 23 11.24 3.25 8.12
C PRO A 23 10.31 3.11 9.32
N LEU A 24 10.81 2.52 10.42
CA LEU A 24 10.03 2.32 11.63
C LEU A 24 9.58 3.63 12.28
N GLU A 25 10.39 4.69 12.22
CA GLU A 25 10.07 6.01 12.75
C GLU A 25 9.02 6.73 11.89
N LEU A 26 8.93 6.38 10.60
CA LEU A 26 7.97 6.93 9.65
C LEU A 26 6.63 6.18 9.65
N ALA A 27 6.60 5.00 10.26
CA ALA A 27 5.40 4.16 10.31
C ALA A 27 4.37 4.71 11.30
N ARG A 28 3.12 4.74 10.86
CA ARG A 28 1.98 5.12 11.70
C ARG A 28 1.49 3.94 12.52
N VAL A 29 1.00 4.23 13.74
CA VAL A 29 0.28 3.26 14.54
C VAL A 29 -1.18 3.23 14.07
N ILE A 30 -1.67 2.04 13.76
CA ILE A 30 -3.08 1.78 13.49
C ILE A 30 -3.59 0.90 14.63
N SER A 31 -4.56 1.38 15.37
CA SER A 31 -5.23 0.61 16.41
C SER A 31 -6.74 0.69 16.23
N ASN A 32 -7.39 -0.47 16.23
CA ASN A 32 -8.83 -0.59 16.36
C ASN A 32 -9.18 -1.05 17.76
N GLU A 33 -10.34 -0.63 18.28
CA GLU A 33 -10.84 -1.13 19.55
C GLU A 33 -10.87 -2.67 19.55
N GLY A 34 -10.13 -3.28 20.48
CA GLY A 34 -10.07 -4.75 20.65
C GLY A 34 -9.09 -5.49 19.74
N GLN A 35 -8.29 -4.79 18.92
CA GLN A 35 -7.24 -5.40 18.09
C GLN A 35 -5.84 -5.00 18.58
N GLU A 36 -4.85 -5.84 18.25
CA GLU A 36 -3.45 -5.50 18.52
C GLU A 36 -3.02 -4.27 17.70
N GLU A 37 -2.17 -3.46 18.30
CA GLU A 37 -1.54 -2.31 17.65
C GLU A 37 -0.73 -2.77 16.44
N GLN A 38 -1.04 -2.24 15.27
CA GLN A 38 -0.33 -2.49 14.02
C GLN A 38 0.44 -1.25 13.58
N ARG A 39 1.54 -1.45 12.89
CA ARG A 39 2.32 -0.38 12.27
C ARG A 39 2.14 -0.41 10.76
N TYR A 40 1.82 0.74 10.19
CA TYR A 40 1.65 0.92 8.75
C TYR A 40 2.66 1.93 8.21
N LEU A 41 3.39 1.53 7.16
CA LEU A 41 4.28 2.42 6.44
C LEU A 41 3.58 2.92 5.17
N ASP A 42 3.32 4.21 5.10
CA ASP A 42 2.66 4.83 3.95
C ASP A 42 3.41 4.55 2.64
N VAL A 43 2.68 4.35 1.55
CA VAL A 43 3.25 3.99 0.24
C VAL A 43 4.27 5.03 -0.23
N LYS A 44 4.08 6.31 0.06
CA LYS A 44 5.06 7.37 -0.25
C LYS A 44 6.44 7.11 0.36
N TYR A 45 6.49 6.57 1.58
CA TYR A 45 7.75 6.23 2.26
C TYR A 45 8.36 4.93 1.73
N ARG A 46 7.54 3.96 1.28
CA ARG A 46 8.03 2.77 0.57
C ARG A 46 8.66 3.16 -0.76
N LYS A 47 8.03 4.08 -1.51
CA LYS A 47 8.59 4.63 -2.75
C LYS A 47 9.92 5.36 -2.50
N LEU A 48 9.98 6.19 -1.45
CA LEU A 48 11.19 6.90 -1.07
C LEU A 48 12.31 5.92 -0.71
N TRP A 49 12.02 4.94 0.12
CA TRP A 49 12.96 3.88 0.51
C TRP A 49 13.50 3.13 -0.71
N PHE A 50 12.61 2.70 -1.60
CA PHE A 50 13.00 2.06 -2.85
C PHE A 50 13.95 2.95 -3.69
N ARG A 51 13.65 4.25 -3.82
CA ARG A 51 14.49 5.21 -4.55
C ARG A 51 15.87 5.41 -3.93
N LEU A 52 15.98 5.38 -2.62
CA LEU A 52 17.25 5.49 -1.92
C LEU A 52 18.16 4.27 -2.17
N VAL A 53 17.58 3.07 -2.22
CA VAL A 53 18.31 1.82 -2.48
C VAL A 53 18.57 1.64 -3.98
N ASN A 54 17.60 1.96 -4.84
CA ASN A 54 17.65 1.74 -6.29
C ASN A 54 17.40 3.06 -7.04
N PRO A 55 18.39 3.95 -7.15
CA PRO A 55 18.21 5.24 -7.84
C PRO A 55 17.79 5.10 -9.30
N THR A 56 18.21 4.03 -9.97
CA THR A 56 17.85 3.74 -11.38
C THR A 56 16.64 2.83 -11.52
N GLY A 57 16.06 2.37 -10.41
CA GLY A 57 14.89 1.51 -10.42
C GLY A 57 13.66 2.16 -11.04
N LYS A 58 12.72 1.37 -11.53
CA LYS A 58 11.44 1.85 -12.04
C LYS A 58 10.27 1.14 -11.39
N ILE A 59 9.17 1.87 -11.27
CA ILE A 59 7.88 1.41 -10.80
C ILE A 59 6.91 1.65 -11.94
N ILE A 60 6.25 0.60 -12.43
CA ILE A 60 5.27 0.67 -13.51
C ILE A 60 3.92 0.23 -12.97
N SER A 61 2.91 1.06 -13.19
CA SER A 61 1.51 0.68 -12.98
C SER A 61 0.81 0.48 -14.33
N ARG A 62 -0.10 -0.48 -14.38
CA ARG A 62 -0.87 -0.84 -15.58
C ARG A 62 -2.33 -1.02 -15.20
N ILE A 63 -3.23 -0.41 -15.95
CA ILE A 63 -4.66 -0.68 -15.82
C ILE A 63 -4.94 -2.04 -16.47
N VAL A 64 -5.37 -3.00 -15.67
CA VAL A 64 -5.74 -4.35 -16.12
C VAL A 64 -7.20 -4.37 -16.55
N HIS A 65 -8.04 -3.72 -15.77
CA HIS A 65 -9.47 -3.59 -16.06
C HIS A 65 -10.00 -2.26 -15.50
N PHE A 66 -10.86 -1.62 -16.26
CA PHE A 66 -11.47 -0.36 -15.85
C PHE A 66 -12.89 -0.25 -16.35
N THR A 67 -13.79 0.08 -15.45
CA THR A 67 -15.18 0.40 -15.76
C THR A 67 -15.57 1.70 -15.05
N GLU A 68 -16.80 2.16 -15.26
CA GLU A 68 -17.34 3.31 -14.54
C GLU A 68 -17.32 3.12 -13.00
N ASN A 69 -17.37 1.88 -12.52
CA ASN A 69 -17.54 1.56 -11.11
C ASN A 69 -16.38 0.78 -10.48
N MET A 70 -15.40 0.35 -11.25
CA MET A 70 -14.33 -0.51 -10.76
C MET A 70 -13.03 -0.30 -11.54
N ALA A 71 -11.90 -0.38 -10.83
CA ALA A 71 -10.58 -0.41 -11.41
C ALA A 71 -9.77 -1.58 -10.85
N VAL A 72 -9.03 -2.26 -11.73
CA VAL A 72 -8.00 -3.23 -11.39
C VAL A 72 -6.69 -2.74 -11.95
N VAL A 73 -5.69 -2.58 -11.08
CA VAL A 73 -4.36 -2.10 -11.43
C VAL A 73 -3.33 -3.14 -11.02
N GLU A 74 -2.37 -3.40 -11.91
CA GLU A 74 -1.13 -4.14 -11.63
C GLU A 74 0.01 -3.15 -11.44
N ALA A 75 0.84 -3.36 -10.43
CA ALA A 75 2.12 -2.67 -10.26
C ALA A 75 3.28 -3.66 -10.40
N ARG A 76 4.36 -3.23 -11.04
CA ARG A 76 5.60 -3.99 -11.22
C ARG A 76 6.79 -3.18 -10.77
N ILE A 77 7.71 -3.83 -10.07
CA ILE A 77 8.93 -3.22 -9.52
C ILE A 77 10.14 -3.80 -10.25
N TYR A 78 11.01 -2.91 -10.74
CA TYR A 78 12.23 -3.24 -11.47
C TYR A 78 13.45 -2.60 -10.80
N LEU A 79 14.56 -3.31 -10.77
CA LEU A 79 15.80 -2.79 -10.18
C LEU A 79 16.49 -1.74 -11.05
N ASP A 80 16.31 -1.82 -12.37
CA ASP A 80 16.86 -0.85 -13.31
C ASP A 80 15.83 -0.38 -14.35
N LYS A 81 15.97 0.88 -14.77
CA LYS A 81 15.10 1.47 -15.80
C LYS A 81 15.20 0.79 -17.17
N CYS A 82 16.31 0.09 -17.42
CA CYS A 82 16.54 -0.64 -18.66
C CYS A 82 16.04 -2.08 -18.63
N ASP A 83 15.55 -2.57 -17.49
CA ASP A 83 15.00 -3.92 -17.38
C ASP A 83 13.85 -4.15 -18.36
N GLN A 84 13.82 -5.34 -18.95
CA GLN A 84 12.75 -5.77 -19.85
C GLN A 84 11.41 -5.87 -19.07
N GLU A 85 10.30 -5.84 -19.79
CA GLU A 85 8.95 -5.80 -19.22
C GLU A 85 8.66 -6.97 -18.27
N ASP A 86 9.18 -8.15 -18.54
CA ASP A 86 8.98 -9.36 -17.75
C ASP A 86 10.06 -9.59 -16.69
N ASN A 87 11.08 -8.73 -16.64
CA ASN A 87 12.19 -8.82 -15.67
C ASN A 87 11.94 -8.01 -14.39
N TYR A 88 10.71 -8.02 -13.88
CA TYR A 88 10.39 -7.40 -12.60
C TYR A 88 10.75 -8.31 -11.43
N ILE A 89 11.12 -7.71 -10.30
CA ILE A 89 11.43 -8.44 -9.05
C ILE A 89 10.20 -8.73 -8.20
N ALA A 90 9.15 -7.94 -8.37
CA ALA A 90 7.88 -8.10 -7.67
C ALA A 90 6.74 -7.47 -8.47
N ASN A 91 5.55 -8.04 -8.35
CA ASN A 91 4.32 -7.45 -8.84
C ASN A 91 3.19 -7.66 -7.85
N SER A 92 2.15 -6.85 -7.96
CA SER A 92 0.93 -7.01 -7.19
C SER A 92 -0.24 -6.37 -7.90
N PHE A 93 -1.44 -6.80 -7.51
CA PHE A 93 -2.70 -6.28 -8.05
C PHE A 93 -3.51 -5.63 -6.94
N SER A 94 -4.32 -4.65 -7.32
CA SER A 94 -5.35 -4.09 -6.44
C SER A 94 -6.61 -3.82 -7.24
N GLN A 95 -7.74 -4.15 -6.63
CA GLN A 95 -9.08 -3.85 -7.14
C GLN A 95 -9.76 -2.87 -6.19
N LYS A 96 -10.33 -1.82 -6.75
CA LYS A 96 -11.13 -0.85 -6.01
C LYS A 96 -12.42 -0.54 -6.74
N PHE A 97 -13.46 -0.25 -5.97
CA PHE A 97 -14.77 0.11 -6.46
C PHE A 97 -15.06 1.58 -6.20
N ARG A 98 -15.82 2.20 -7.11
CA ARG A 98 -16.43 3.49 -6.85
C ARG A 98 -17.32 3.38 -5.62
N THR A 99 -17.29 4.38 -4.77
CA THR A 99 -18.15 4.48 -3.58
C THR A 99 -18.98 5.75 -3.62
N ALA A 100 -20.00 5.85 -2.75
CA ALA A 100 -20.82 7.05 -2.60
C ALA A 100 -20.13 8.16 -1.79
N ASP A 101 -18.90 7.97 -1.36
CA ASP A 101 -18.17 8.98 -0.60
C ASP A 101 -17.89 10.21 -1.46
N ILE A 102 -18.19 11.39 -0.92
CA ILE A 102 -18.09 12.67 -1.64
C ILE A 102 -16.63 13.08 -1.89
N GLN A 103 -15.70 12.69 -1.03
CA GLN A 103 -14.31 13.14 -1.09
C GLN A 103 -13.44 12.24 -1.98
N PHE A 104 -13.64 10.92 -1.93
CA PHE A 104 -12.78 9.94 -2.59
C PHE A 104 -13.52 8.83 -3.34
N GLY A 105 -14.84 8.83 -3.36
CA GLY A 105 -15.63 7.81 -4.05
C GLY A 105 -15.28 7.64 -5.53
N ASP A 106 -14.95 8.73 -6.20
CA ASP A 106 -14.54 8.75 -7.62
C ASP A 106 -13.05 8.52 -7.85
N LYS A 107 -12.23 8.43 -6.79
CA LYS A 107 -10.77 8.23 -6.86
C LYS A 107 -10.35 6.76 -6.79
N PHE A 108 -11.24 5.86 -7.17
CA PHE A 108 -11.00 4.42 -7.06
C PHE A 108 -9.85 3.91 -7.96
N LEU A 109 -9.57 4.57 -9.09
CA LEU A 109 -8.43 4.24 -9.93
C LEU A 109 -7.11 4.58 -9.22
N GLU A 110 -6.98 5.79 -8.71
CA GLU A 110 -5.78 6.24 -7.99
C GLU A 110 -5.55 5.44 -6.71
N MET A 111 -6.62 5.07 -6.04
CA MET A 111 -6.56 4.19 -4.85
C MET A 111 -6.11 2.78 -5.22
N ALA A 112 -6.58 2.22 -6.33
CA ALA A 112 -6.14 0.92 -6.84
C ALA A 112 -4.66 0.95 -7.21
N GLU A 113 -4.22 2.00 -7.91
CA GLU A 113 -2.81 2.18 -8.29
C GLU A 113 -1.91 2.26 -7.05
N THR A 114 -2.25 3.12 -6.09
CA THR A 114 -1.46 3.29 -4.86
C THR A 114 -1.35 1.99 -4.08
N ALA A 115 -2.46 1.25 -3.93
CA ALA A 115 -2.45 -0.03 -3.23
C ALA A 115 -1.62 -1.09 -3.97
N ALA A 116 -1.74 -1.19 -5.29
CA ALA A 116 -0.94 -2.12 -6.08
C ALA A 116 0.56 -1.83 -5.94
N ILE A 117 0.95 -0.55 -6.03
CA ILE A 117 2.35 -0.13 -5.84
C ILE A 117 2.84 -0.44 -4.42
N GLY A 118 2.04 -0.13 -3.40
CA GLY A 118 2.41 -0.38 -2.00
C GLY A 118 2.67 -1.84 -1.70
N ARG A 119 1.82 -2.73 -2.20
CA ARG A 119 1.97 -4.19 -2.08
C ARG A 119 3.18 -4.71 -2.87
N ALA A 120 3.35 -4.29 -4.12
CA ALA A 120 4.49 -4.69 -4.93
C ALA A 120 5.82 -4.25 -4.31
N LEU A 121 5.88 -3.04 -3.72
CA LEU A 121 7.05 -2.57 -2.99
C LEU A 121 7.31 -3.37 -1.72
N ALA A 122 6.26 -3.76 -0.99
CA ALA A 122 6.40 -4.64 0.18
C ALA A 122 7.01 -5.99 -0.24
N ASP A 123 6.49 -6.61 -1.30
CA ASP A 123 6.98 -7.88 -1.83
C ASP A 123 8.43 -7.77 -2.34
N ALA A 124 8.83 -6.59 -2.83
CA ALA A 124 10.21 -6.28 -3.21
C ALA A 124 11.17 -6.05 -2.03
N GLY A 125 10.67 -6.11 -0.79
CA GLY A 125 11.48 -5.95 0.42
C GLY A 125 11.40 -4.57 1.07
N TYR A 126 10.44 -3.73 0.67
CA TYR A 126 10.25 -2.36 1.17
C TYR A 126 8.95 -2.25 1.98
N GLY A 127 8.80 -3.07 3.01
CA GLY A 127 7.71 -2.95 3.95
C GLY A 127 6.89 -4.19 4.27
N LEU A 128 7.36 -5.41 3.99
CA LEU A 128 6.66 -6.67 4.36
C LEU A 128 6.39 -6.80 5.86
N GLN A 129 7.23 -6.21 6.67
CA GLN A 129 7.11 -6.23 8.14
C GLN A 129 6.05 -5.26 8.68
N PHE A 130 5.46 -4.44 7.82
CA PHE A 130 4.36 -3.55 8.18
C PHE A 130 3.01 -4.13 7.78
N ALA A 131 1.93 -3.62 8.36
CA ALA A 131 0.58 -4.02 8.01
C ALA A 131 0.30 -3.80 6.51
N ASP A 132 -0.47 -4.70 5.91
CA ASP A 132 -0.94 -4.56 4.54
C ASP A 132 -2.22 -3.71 4.45
N VAL A 133 -2.43 -3.09 3.31
CA VAL A 133 -3.70 -2.45 2.96
C VAL A 133 -4.76 -3.52 2.70
N GLY A 134 -5.65 -3.73 3.60
CA GLY A 134 -6.72 -4.72 3.47
C GLY A 134 -6.93 -5.56 4.72
N GLU A 135 -6.04 -5.47 5.69
CA GLU A 135 -6.22 -6.04 7.01
C GLU A 135 -6.84 -5.00 7.97
N GLY A 136 -8.13 -4.79 7.90
CA GLY A 136 -8.83 -3.91 8.84
C GLY A 136 -9.05 -2.48 8.32
N ASN A 137 -8.64 -1.45 9.06
CA ASN A 137 -8.80 -0.04 8.65
C ASN A 137 -7.95 0.27 7.43
N ASP A 138 -8.61 0.63 6.35
CA ASP A 138 -7.95 0.97 5.09
C ASP A 138 -7.20 2.33 5.21
N PRO A 139 -5.86 2.35 5.33
CA PRO A 139 -5.08 3.58 5.38
C PRO A 139 -4.96 4.26 4.01
N MET A 140 -5.60 3.73 2.99
CA MET A 140 -5.52 4.21 1.60
C MET A 140 -5.98 5.64 1.40
N GLN A 141 -6.85 6.15 2.26
CA GLN A 141 -7.26 7.55 2.22
C GLN A 141 -6.07 8.49 2.35
N VAL A 142 -5.11 8.13 3.19
CA VAL A 142 -3.87 8.91 3.38
C VAL A 142 -2.96 8.79 2.17
N ASP A 143 -2.81 7.57 1.63
CA ASP A 143 -1.98 7.33 0.45
C ASP A 143 -2.56 7.97 -0.82
N ALA A 144 -3.89 8.14 -0.88
CA ALA A 144 -4.54 8.91 -1.93
C ALA A 144 -4.42 10.44 -1.74
N GLY A 145 -3.71 10.90 -0.69
CA GLY A 145 -3.55 12.32 -0.37
C GLY A 145 -4.79 12.96 0.28
N ILE A 146 -5.69 12.15 0.82
CA ILE A 146 -6.91 12.61 1.48
C ILE A 146 -6.65 12.70 2.99
N PRO A 147 -6.90 13.86 3.64
CA PRO A 147 -6.76 13.98 5.09
C PRO A 147 -7.74 13.04 5.80
N VAL A 148 -7.24 12.20 6.69
CA VAL A 148 -8.08 11.36 7.55
C VAL A 148 -8.57 12.19 8.72
N ASN A 149 -9.85 12.55 8.74
CA ASN A 149 -10.49 13.06 9.95
C ASN A 149 -10.69 11.87 10.89
N GLN A 150 -10.05 11.91 12.05
CA GLN A 150 -10.28 10.96 13.13
C GLN A 150 -11.75 11.03 13.54
N GLY A 151 -12.56 10.05 13.13
CA GLY A 151 -13.94 9.96 13.59
C GLY A 151 -15.00 9.44 12.60
N THR A 152 -14.68 9.21 11.36
CA THR A 152 -15.69 8.66 10.43
C THR A 152 -15.54 7.15 10.32
N GLN A 153 -16.38 6.40 11.01
CA GLN A 153 -16.58 4.98 10.76
C GLN A 153 -17.16 4.81 9.35
N MET A 154 -16.39 4.20 8.46
CA MET A 154 -16.93 3.74 7.19
C MET A 154 -17.93 2.60 7.44
N GLN A 155 -19.21 2.89 7.24
CA GLN A 155 -20.18 1.82 6.98
C GLN A 155 -19.92 1.31 5.57
N THR A 156 -19.39 0.09 5.47
CA THR A 156 -19.36 -0.67 4.23
C THR A 156 -20.81 -0.97 3.83
N ALA A 157 -21.37 -0.18 2.92
CA ALA A 157 -22.61 -0.52 2.27
C ALA A 157 -22.35 -1.70 1.33
N MET A 158 -22.76 -2.89 1.73
CA MET A 158 -22.86 -4.02 0.81
C MET A 158 -23.86 -3.67 -0.29
N PRO A 159 -23.55 -3.93 -1.57
CA PRO A 159 -24.57 -3.77 -2.61
C PRO A 159 -25.73 -4.74 -2.34
N ALA A 160 -26.94 -4.21 -2.31
CA ALA A 160 -28.15 -5.01 -2.18
C ALA A 160 -28.21 -5.99 -3.36
N GLN A 161 -28.21 -7.28 -3.05
CA GLN A 161 -28.56 -8.31 -4.03
C GLN A 161 -30.03 -8.14 -4.39
N THR A 162 -30.29 -7.83 -5.63
CA THR A 162 -31.65 -7.87 -6.19
C THR A 162 -32.05 -9.33 -6.32
N PRO A 163 -33.15 -9.79 -5.72
CA PRO A 163 -33.67 -11.14 -5.97
C PRO A 163 -34.20 -11.23 -7.40
N ALA A 164 -33.89 -12.35 -8.05
CA ALA A 164 -34.39 -12.71 -9.37
C ALA A 164 -35.89 -12.98 -9.33
#